data_460480353cd3d3b6c83164b76b210c50
#
_entry.id   460480353cd3d3b6c83164b76b210c50
#
_cell.length_a   1.000
_cell.length_b   1.000
_cell.length_c   1.000
_cell.angle_alpha   90.00
_cell.angle_beta   90.00
_cell.angle_gamma   90.00
#
_symmetry.space_group_name_H-M   'P 1'
#
loop_
_entity.id
_entity.type
_entity.pdbx_description
1 polymer ?
#
loop_
_entity_poly.entity_id
_entity_poly.type
_entity_poly.pdbx_seq_one_letter_code
_entity_poly.pdbx_strand_id
1 'polypeptide(L)'
;IDGLMGIAQRFSADLAWKLQQARHLTGQDKPSDVLRALGAYTMEPLDGQIHQPCLVMAGDADQYVPFERLDDVRRALRNAASLDVRAFHEATDPGMAQHCQVGDLDRAFAIMGGWLSESRPRSDA
;
A
#
# COMPACT_ATOMS: atom_id res chain seq x y z
N ILE A 1 -22.31 5.05 -13.82
CA ILE A 1 -21.00 5.35 -13.21
C ILE A 1 -20.18 6.27 -14.12
N ASP A 2 -19.97 5.95 -15.42
CA ASP A 2 -19.10 6.71 -16.31
C ASP A 2 -19.52 8.18 -16.50
N GLY A 3 -20.81 8.43 -16.70
CA GLY A 3 -21.33 9.79 -16.82
C GLY A 3 -21.16 10.62 -15.54
N LEU A 4 -21.40 10.02 -14.37
CA LEU A 4 -21.23 10.68 -13.07
C LEU A 4 -19.77 11.01 -12.80
N MET A 5 -18.86 10.06 -13.05
CA MET A 5 -17.42 10.26 -12.90
C MET A 5 -16.88 11.28 -13.91
N GLY A 6 -17.42 11.29 -15.13
CA GLY A 6 -17.09 12.29 -16.15
C GLY A 6 -17.47 13.72 -15.77
N ILE A 7 -18.56 13.88 -15.00
CA ILE A 7 -18.95 15.18 -14.44
C ILE A 7 -18.08 15.53 -13.23
N ALA A 8 -17.93 14.60 -12.27
CA ALA A 8 -17.21 14.83 -11.04
C ALA A 8 -15.74 15.25 -11.25
N GLN A 9 -15.05 14.68 -12.24
CA GLN A 9 -13.66 15.05 -12.58
C GLN A 9 -13.52 16.51 -13.04
N ARG A 10 -14.60 17.17 -13.50
CA ARG A 10 -14.57 18.60 -13.89
C ARG A 10 -14.54 19.53 -12.68
N PHE A 11 -14.99 19.04 -11.53
CA PHE A 11 -15.07 19.81 -10.28
C PHE A 11 -13.99 19.43 -9.26
N SER A 12 -13.18 18.40 -9.55
CA SER A 12 -12.11 17.94 -8.66
C SER A 12 -10.85 17.63 -9.49
N ALA A 13 -9.84 18.48 -9.35
CA ALA A 13 -8.54 18.28 -10.00
C ALA A 13 -7.85 17.00 -9.50
N ASP A 14 -8.01 16.65 -8.21
CA ASP A 14 -7.51 15.40 -7.63
C ASP A 14 -8.16 14.18 -8.27
N LEU A 15 -9.48 14.17 -8.41
CA LEU A 15 -10.19 13.07 -9.07
C LEU A 15 -9.81 12.97 -10.56
N ALA A 16 -9.66 14.10 -11.25
CA ALA A 16 -9.23 14.13 -12.64
C ALA A 16 -7.84 13.51 -12.80
N TRP A 17 -6.91 13.89 -11.93
CA TRP A 17 -5.56 13.33 -11.91
C TRP A 17 -5.56 11.82 -11.61
N LYS A 18 -6.28 11.37 -10.58
CA LYS A 18 -6.39 9.95 -10.21
C LYS A 18 -6.95 9.10 -11.36
N LEU A 19 -7.99 9.58 -12.03
CA LEU A 19 -8.57 8.90 -13.19
C LEU A 19 -7.61 8.86 -14.38
N GLN A 20 -6.86 9.93 -14.62
CA GLN A 20 -5.87 9.97 -15.69
C GLN A 20 -4.73 8.96 -15.43
N GLN A 21 -4.21 8.92 -14.21
CA GLN A 21 -3.20 7.93 -13.82
C GLN A 21 -3.72 6.50 -13.95
N ALA A 22 -4.93 6.25 -13.45
CA ALA A 22 -5.54 4.93 -13.50
C ALA A 22 -5.81 4.47 -14.96
N ARG A 23 -6.21 5.37 -15.84
CA ARG A 23 -6.33 5.09 -17.29
C ARG A 23 -4.97 4.73 -17.89
N HIS A 24 -3.93 5.50 -17.56
CA HIS A 24 -2.58 5.22 -18.05
C HIS A 24 -2.08 3.83 -17.59
N LEU A 25 -2.30 3.48 -16.33
CA LEU A 25 -1.88 2.20 -15.76
C LEU A 25 -2.66 1.00 -16.32
N THR A 26 -3.96 1.17 -16.56
CA THR A 26 -4.84 0.06 -16.98
C THR A 26 -5.03 -0.05 -18.49
N GLY A 27 -4.69 1.00 -19.25
CA GLY A 27 -4.98 1.09 -20.69
C GLY A 27 -6.49 1.19 -20.99
N GLN A 28 -7.32 1.54 -19.99
CA GLN A 28 -8.77 1.64 -20.14
C GLN A 28 -9.21 3.10 -20.20
N ASP A 29 -10.17 3.43 -21.10
CA ASP A 29 -10.67 4.80 -21.24
C ASP A 29 -11.86 5.10 -20.33
N LYS A 30 -12.75 4.12 -20.16
CA LYS A 30 -13.98 4.31 -19.37
C LYS A 30 -13.70 4.09 -17.88
N PRO A 31 -14.14 4.99 -16.99
CA PRO A 31 -13.97 4.84 -15.55
C PRO A 31 -14.45 3.50 -15.00
N SER A 32 -15.57 2.95 -15.49
CA SER A 32 -16.07 1.64 -15.06
C SER A 32 -15.12 0.49 -15.42
N ASP A 33 -14.47 0.55 -16.58
CA ASP A 33 -13.51 -0.45 -17.03
C ASP A 33 -12.18 -0.32 -16.27
N VAL A 34 -11.76 0.92 -15.98
CA VAL A 34 -10.62 1.22 -15.08
C VAL A 34 -10.84 0.58 -13.71
N LEU A 35 -12.01 0.82 -13.08
CA LEU A 35 -12.31 0.25 -11.77
C LEU A 35 -12.33 -1.29 -11.79
N ARG A 36 -12.87 -1.89 -12.86
CA ARG A 36 -12.85 -3.34 -13.03
C ARG A 36 -11.44 -3.89 -13.19
N ALA A 37 -10.61 -3.22 -13.98
CA ALA A 37 -9.22 -3.60 -14.17
C ALA A 37 -8.40 -3.49 -12.87
N LEU A 38 -8.57 -2.40 -12.11
CA LEU A 38 -7.93 -2.23 -10.81
C LEU A 38 -8.41 -3.26 -9.78
N GLY A 39 -9.69 -3.64 -9.80
CA GLY A 39 -10.25 -4.67 -8.93
C GLY A 39 -9.66 -6.07 -9.15
N ALA A 40 -8.97 -6.32 -10.27
CA ALA A 40 -8.26 -7.57 -10.51
C ALA A 40 -6.89 -7.64 -9.79
N TYR A 41 -6.36 -6.51 -9.32
CA TYR A 41 -5.15 -6.46 -8.51
C TYR A 41 -5.53 -6.76 -7.05
N THR A 42 -5.48 -8.01 -6.68
CA THR A 42 -5.80 -8.49 -5.33
C THR A 42 -4.72 -9.44 -4.83
N MET A 43 -4.55 -9.52 -3.54
CA MET A 43 -3.63 -10.48 -2.91
C MET A 43 -4.26 -11.87 -2.71
N GLU A 44 -5.56 -12.04 -2.91
CA GLU A 44 -6.25 -13.33 -2.68
C GLU A 44 -5.59 -14.51 -3.39
N PRO A 45 -5.18 -14.42 -4.68
CA PRO A 45 -4.48 -15.52 -5.34
C PRO A 45 -3.09 -15.81 -4.77
N LEU A 46 -2.51 -14.86 -4.02
CA LEU A 46 -1.17 -14.97 -3.41
C LEU A 46 -1.25 -15.37 -1.93
N ASP A 47 -2.45 -15.58 -1.41
CA ASP A 47 -2.68 -15.90 0.00
C ASP A 47 -1.88 -17.15 0.42
N GLY A 48 -0.99 -16.95 1.36
CA GLY A 48 -0.09 -17.98 1.86
C GLY A 48 1.01 -18.45 0.89
N GLN A 49 1.20 -17.83 -0.26
CA GLN A 49 2.26 -18.18 -1.22
C GLN A 49 3.57 -17.42 -0.99
N ILE A 50 3.57 -16.41 -0.15
CA ILE A 50 4.76 -15.62 0.18
C ILE A 50 5.49 -16.31 1.33
N HIS A 51 6.74 -16.72 1.08
CA HIS A 51 7.60 -17.43 2.01
C HIS A 51 8.84 -16.64 2.42
N GLN A 52 9.08 -15.48 1.81
CA GLN A 52 10.21 -14.60 2.12
C GLN A 52 9.99 -13.88 3.47
N PRO A 53 11.04 -13.41 4.13
CA PRO A 53 10.90 -12.43 5.21
C PRO A 53 10.16 -11.19 4.72
N CYS A 54 9.24 -10.69 5.52
CA CYS A 54 8.42 -9.53 5.17
C CYS A 54 8.47 -8.46 6.26
N LEU A 55 8.62 -7.20 5.85
CA LEU A 55 8.37 -6.03 6.68
C LEU A 55 7.08 -5.36 6.20
N VAL A 56 6.15 -5.14 7.11
CA VAL A 56 4.91 -4.41 6.85
C VAL A 56 4.89 -3.15 7.71
N MET A 57 4.69 -2.01 7.08
CA MET A 57 4.57 -0.72 7.76
C MET A 57 3.17 -0.15 7.47
N ALA A 58 2.45 0.25 8.51
CA ALA A 58 1.10 0.79 8.39
C ALA A 58 0.88 1.95 9.36
N GLY A 59 0.11 2.95 8.94
CA GLY A 59 -0.27 4.10 9.75
C GLY A 59 -1.79 4.25 9.86
N ASP A 60 -2.28 4.69 11.01
CA ASP A 60 -3.72 4.88 11.25
C ASP A 60 -4.28 6.21 10.70
N ALA A 61 -3.42 7.12 10.26
CA ALA A 61 -3.79 8.34 9.54
C ALA A 61 -3.65 8.20 8.00
N ASP A 62 -3.56 6.97 7.49
CA ASP A 62 -3.52 6.71 6.05
C ASP A 62 -4.91 6.94 5.44
N GLN A 63 -5.03 7.98 4.59
CA GLN A 63 -6.27 8.35 3.94
C GLN A 63 -6.68 7.45 2.76
N TYR A 64 -5.82 6.53 2.34
CA TYR A 64 -6.07 5.63 1.20
C TYR A 64 -6.30 4.19 1.63
N VAL A 65 -5.57 3.72 2.64
CA VAL A 65 -5.62 2.32 3.09
C VAL A 65 -6.11 2.28 4.53
N PRO A 66 -7.33 1.78 4.78
CA PRO A 66 -7.84 1.64 6.15
C PRO A 66 -6.91 0.78 7.00
N PHE A 67 -6.67 1.20 8.24
CA PHE A 67 -5.72 0.55 9.14
C PHE A 67 -6.06 -0.92 9.43
N GLU A 68 -7.35 -1.26 9.40
CA GLU A 68 -7.87 -2.62 9.56
C GLU A 68 -7.38 -3.59 8.47
N ARG A 69 -6.95 -3.07 7.31
CA ARG A 69 -6.34 -3.88 6.25
C ARG A 69 -5.04 -4.56 6.68
N LEU A 70 -4.42 -4.07 7.76
CA LEU A 70 -3.24 -4.70 8.33
C LEU A 70 -3.49 -6.16 8.76
N ASP A 71 -4.68 -6.47 9.25
CA ASP A 71 -5.05 -7.83 9.63
C ASP A 71 -5.26 -8.75 8.41
N ASP A 72 -5.76 -8.20 7.31
CA ASP A 72 -5.85 -8.95 6.04
C ASP A 72 -4.46 -9.27 5.50
N VAL A 73 -3.54 -8.30 5.54
CA VAL A 73 -2.15 -8.48 5.10
C VAL A 73 -1.44 -9.52 5.97
N ARG A 74 -1.61 -9.48 7.29
CA ARG A 74 -1.07 -10.49 8.22
C ARG A 74 -1.55 -11.90 7.87
N ARG A 75 -2.85 -12.04 7.56
CA ARG A 75 -3.41 -13.34 7.16
C ARG A 75 -2.84 -13.83 5.82
N ALA A 76 -2.71 -12.93 4.85
CA ALA A 76 -2.12 -13.27 3.55
C ALA A 76 -0.65 -13.67 3.65
N LEU A 77 0.11 -13.09 4.59
CA LEU A 77 1.52 -13.36 4.82
C LEU A 77 1.79 -14.46 5.88
N ARG A 78 0.79 -15.29 6.19
CA ARG A 78 0.88 -16.31 7.25
C ARG A 78 2.01 -17.34 7.08
N ASN A 79 2.49 -17.52 5.84
CA ASN A 79 3.57 -18.46 5.51
C ASN A 79 4.92 -17.75 5.28
N ALA A 80 5.02 -16.45 5.53
CA ALA A 80 6.28 -15.73 5.46
C ALA A 80 7.29 -16.32 6.45
N ALA A 81 8.57 -16.42 6.07
CA ALA A 81 9.64 -16.93 6.92
C ALA A 81 9.80 -16.12 8.22
N SER A 82 9.53 -14.83 8.13
CA SER A 82 9.33 -13.93 9.28
C SER A 82 8.42 -12.79 8.85
N LEU A 83 7.64 -12.26 9.80
CA LEU A 83 6.78 -11.10 9.56
C LEU A 83 7.02 -10.06 10.65
N ASP A 84 7.69 -8.98 10.28
CA ASP A 84 7.87 -7.82 11.14
C ASP A 84 6.81 -6.77 10.78
N VAL A 85 6.02 -6.35 11.77
CA VAL A 85 4.93 -5.38 11.58
C VAL A 85 5.22 -4.13 12.40
N ARG A 86 5.30 -2.98 11.73
CA ARG A 86 5.47 -1.66 12.33
C ARG A 86 4.19 -0.86 12.12
N ALA A 87 3.41 -0.75 13.19
CA ALA A 87 2.19 0.06 13.21
C ALA A 87 2.51 1.44 13.82
N PHE A 88 2.09 2.50 13.15
CA PHE A 88 2.30 3.88 13.59
C PHE A 88 0.96 4.56 13.84
N HIS A 89 0.89 5.34 14.90
CA HIS A 89 -0.34 6.01 15.34
C HIS A 89 -0.17 7.52 15.29
N GLU A 90 -1.15 8.22 14.74
CA GLU A 90 -1.12 9.68 14.60
C GLU A 90 -0.85 10.39 15.93
N ALA A 91 -1.39 9.85 17.02
CA ALA A 91 -1.22 10.42 18.36
C ALA A 91 0.24 10.42 18.85
N THR A 92 1.09 9.50 18.38
CA THR A 92 2.48 9.34 18.83
C THR A 92 3.50 9.58 17.73
N ASP A 93 3.16 9.26 16.50
CA ASP A 93 4.04 9.30 15.33
C ASP A 93 3.33 9.91 14.12
N PRO A 94 2.91 11.19 14.15
CA PRO A 94 2.02 11.77 13.13
C PRO A 94 2.60 11.74 11.72
N GLY A 95 3.92 11.85 11.55
CA GLY A 95 4.58 11.75 10.26
C GLY A 95 4.60 10.32 9.71
N MET A 96 4.85 9.34 10.57
CA MET A 96 4.90 7.92 10.21
C MET A 96 3.51 7.31 10.03
N ALA A 97 2.47 7.90 10.62
CA ALA A 97 1.09 7.43 10.53
C ALA A 97 0.43 7.72 9.17
N GLN A 98 1.02 8.59 8.34
CA GLN A 98 0.49 8.96 7.04
C GLN A 98 0.74 7.89 5.97
N HIS A 99 -0.01 7.98 4.86
CA HIS A 99 0.17 7.09 3.70
C HIS A 99 1.63 7.03 3.24
N CYS A 100 2.17 5.84 3.09
CA CYS A 100 3.57 5.59 2.73
C CYS A 100 4.59 6.32 3.63
N GLN A 101 4.21 6.67 4.86
CA GLN A 101 5.02 7.37 5.85
C GLN A 101 5.61 8.69 5.32
N VAL A 102 4.87 9.37 4.42
CA VAL A 102 5.36 10.58 3.70
C VAL A 102 5.70 11.76 4.62
N GLY A 103 5.20 11.77 5.84
CA GLY A 103 5.50 12.81 6.82
C GLY A 103 6.85 12.65 7.52
N ASP A 104 7.52 11.46 7.39
CA ASP A 104 8.86 11.20 7.96
C ASP A 104 9.59 10.12 7.14
N LEU A 105 9.93 10.46 5.90
CA LEU A 105 10.59 9.53 4.97
C LEU A 105 11.98 9.10 5.44
N ASP A 106 12.73 9.96 6.09
CA ASP A 106 14.08 9.62 6.59
C ASP A 106 14.00 8.48 7.61
N ARG A 107 13.04 8.54 8.52
CA ARG A 107 12.80 7.48 9.50
C ARG A 107 12.26 6.21 8.83
N ALA A 108 11.37 6.35 7.87
CA ALA A 108 10.86 5.21 7.12
C ALA A 108 11.99 4.45 6.41
N PHE A 109 12.87 5.15 5.71
CA PHE A 109 14.03 4.55 5.05
C PHE A 109 15.04 3.96 6.04
N ALA A 110 15.26 4.61 7.19
CA ALA A 110 16.13 4.07 8.24
C ALA A 110 15.60 2.73 8.79
N ILE A 111 14.28 2.62 9.02
CA ILE A 111 13.64 1.36 9.46
C ILE A 111 13.80 0.27 8.39
N MET A 112 13.50 0.58 7.13
CA MET A 112 13.63 -0.38 6.02
C MET A 112 15.08 -0.83 5.83
N GLY A 113 16.03 0.09 5.85
CA GLY A 113 17.47 -0.20 5.71
C GLY A 113 18.01 -1.04 6.86
N GLY A 114 17.63 -0.74 8.10
CA GLY A 114 17.98 -1.52 9.28
C GLY A 114 17.45 -2.95 9.17
N TRP A 115 16.15 -3.08 8.87
CA TRP A 115 15.51 -4.38 8.71
C TRP A 115 16.16 -5.22 7.59
N LEU A 116 16.45 -4.63 6.42
CA LEU A 116 17.13 -5.32 5.33
C LEU A 116 18.53 -5.81 5.72
N SER A 117 19.26 -5.03 6.53
CA SER A 117 20.60 -5.41 7.00
C SER A 117 20.57 -6.58 7.96
N GLU A 118 19.54 -6.65 8.81
CA GLU A 118 19.32 -7.73 9.79
C GLU A 118 18.80 -9.01 9.12
N SER A 119 17.98 -8.86 8.07
CA SER A 119 17.31 -9.98 7.37
C SER A 119 18.20 -10.67 6.34
N ARG A 120 19.38 -10.13 6.03
CA ARG A 120 20.34 -10.80 5.14
C ARG A 120 20.86 -12.07 5.78
N PRO A 121 20.89 -13.23 5.05
CA PRO A 121 21.69 -14.38 5.49
C PRO A 121 23.12 -13.88 5.66
N ARG A 122 23.71 -14.15 6.82
CA ARG A 122 25.16 -13.96 6.99
C ARG A 122 25.82 -14.86 5.94
N SER A 123 26.50 -14.25 4.97
CA SER A 123 27.41 -15.01 4.12
C SER A 123 28.53 -15.49 5.04
N ASP A 124 28.47 -16.76 5.41
CA ASP A 124 29.58 -17.42 6.04
C ASP A 124 30.77 -17.31 5.08
N ALA A 125 31.77 -16.50 5.49
CA ALA A 125 33.03 -16.35 4.79
C ALA A 125 33.93 -17.53 5.07
#